data_c267eebcd65d059d78c778e2423591f6
#
_entry.id   c267eebcd65d059d78c778e2423591f6
#
_cell.length_a   1.000
_cell.length_b   1.000
_cell.length_c   1.000
_cell.angle_alpha   90.00
_cell.angle_beta   90.00
_cell.angle_gamma   90.00
#
_symmetry.space_group_name_H-M   'P 1'
#
loop_
_entity.id
_entity.type
_entity.pdbx_description
1 polymer ?
#
loop_
_entity_poly.entity_id
_entity_poly.type
_entity_poly.pdbx_seq_one_letter_code
_entity_poly.pdbx_strand_id
1 'polypeptide(L)'
;MIFGTYSPLANKEIYNKTEETTYKKYGVYCVFNRKENREKLLSEKTKQKRYETLRRNHTFNTSKIEETIYEKLIDIYGKNDILREYKDKDRYPYRCDFYIKSLDLFIEVQGYYTHGKEPYNPNSIKHQILVQKYKERYGPNCQAITIWTIKDVEKRNKAKENNLKYLEIFHKDILKIKQDITILDSIINNFLKDYDN
;
A
#
# COMPACT_ATOMS: atom_id res chain seq x y z
N MET A 1 14.49 -33.58 2.98
CA MET A 1 14.61 -32.67 4.16
C MET A 1 15.72 -33.20 5.08
N ILE A 2 16.81 -32.45 5.20
CA ILE A 2 17.98 -32.94 6.03
C ILE A 2 17.75 -32.64 7.52
N PHE A 3 16.95 -31.65 7.88
CA PHE A 3 16.72 -31.22 9.27
C PHE A 3 15.25 -31.27 9.71
N GLY A 4 14.41 -32.02 9.00
CA GLY A 4 12.96 -32.08 9.30
C GLY A 4 12.15 -30.82 8.97
N THR A 5 12.79 -29.80 8.39
CA THR A 5 12.17 -28.50 8.01
C THR A 5 12.61 -28.07 6.62
N TYR A 6 11.84 -27.17 5.98
CA TYR A 6 12.20 -26.60 4.68
C TYR A 6 13.40 -25.65 4.73
N SER A 7 13.72 -25.12 5.91
CA SER A 7 14.87 -24.26 6.16
C SER A 7 15.61 -24.74 7.40
N PRO A 8 16.95 -24.84 7.39
CA PRO A 8 17.74 -25.17 8.58
C PRO A 8 17.45 -24.20 9.74
N LEU A 9 17.21 -22.93 9.48
CA LEU A 9 16.91 -21.92 10.50
C LEU A 9 15.49 -22.03 11.09
N ALA A 10 14.61 -22.83 10.49
CA ALA A 10 13.31 -23.16 11.09
C ALA A 10 13.44 -24.24 12.19
N ASN A 11 14.59 -24.92 12.28
CA ASN A 11 14.92 -25.79 13.39
C ASN A 11 15.43 -24.92 14.56
N LYS A 12 14.71 -24.99 15.70
CA LYS A 12 14.97 -24.16 16.89
C LYS A 12 16.38 -24.35 17.46
N GLU A 13 16.87 -25.54 17.40
CA GLU A 13 18.23 -25.88 17.93
C GLU A 13 19.32 -25.23 17.04
N ILE A 14 19.19 -25.35 15.73
CA ILE A 14 20.10 -24.68 14.77
C ILE A 14 20.03 -23.19 14.89
N TYR A 15 18.82 -22.65 15.02
CA TYR A 15 18.59 -21.19 15.18
C TYR A 15 19.31 -20.68 16.43
N ASN A 16 19.10 -21.33 17.61
CA ASN A 16 19.73 -20.94 18.88
C ASN A 16 21.27 -21.00 18.79
N LYS A 17 21.82 -22.09 18.20
CA LYS A 17 23.26 -22.22 18.00
C LYS A 17 23.84 -21.14 17.11
N THR A 18 23.09 -20.71 16.09
CA THR A 18 23.47 -19.61 15.21
C THR A 18 23.49 -18.28 15.95
N GLU A 19 22.47 -18.01 16.77
CA GLU A 19 22.42 -16.81 17.61
C GLU A 19 23.57 -16.76 18.62
N GLU A 20 23.84 -17.84 19.34
CA GLU A 20 24.95 -17.94 20.28
C GLU A 20 26.30 -17.72 19.60
N THR A 21 26.51 -18.33 18.43
CA THR A 21 27.76 -18.18 17.66
C THR A 21 27.91 -16.72 17.21
N THR A 22 26.82 -16.09 16.75
CA THR A 22 26.80 -14.72 16.34
C THR A 22 27.08 -13.77 17.49
N TYR A 23 26.47 -14.02 18.65
CA TYR A 23 26.73 -13.26 19.87
C TYR A 23 28.19 -13.36 20.36
N LYS A 24 28.74 -14.58 20.42
CA LYS A 24 30.13 -14.79 20.79
C LYS A 24 31.12 -14.06 19.86
N LYS A 25 30.82 -14.02 18.57
CA LYS A 25 31.69 -13.42 17.56
C LYS A 25 31.55 -11.90 17.43
N TYR A 26 30.36 -11.37 17.61
CA TYR A 26 30.05 -9.97 17.25
C TYR A 26 29.40 -9.17 18.39
N GLY A 27 29.11 -9.78 19.53
CA GLY A 27 28.46 -9.14 20.68
C GLY A 27 26.96 -8.77 20.42
N VAL A 28 26.36 -9.32 19.37
CA VAL A 28 24.95 -9.11 19.00
C VAL A 28 24.34 -10.44 18.51
N TYR A 29 23.07 -10.67 18.80
CA TYR A 29 22.38 -11.89 18.36
C TYR A 29 22.09 -11.89 16.85
N CYS A 30 22.03 -10.75 16.22
CA CYS A 30 21.86 -10.61 14.78
C CYS A 30 22.90 -9.63 14.21
N VAL A 31 23.61 -10.06 13.17
CA VAL A 31 24.70 -9.28 12.54
C VAL A 31 24.19 -7.92 12.03
N PHE A 32 22.91 -7.85 11.58
CA PHE A 32 22.30 -6.59 11.15
C PHE A 32 22.13 -5.57 12.28
N ASN A 33 22.15 -6.01 13.55
CA ASN A 33 22.04 -5.12 14.71
C ASN A 33 23.37 -4.47 15.11
N ARG A 34 24.50 -4.84 14.49
CA ARG A 34 25.76 -4.11 14.69
C ARG A 34 25.61 -2.66 14.26
N LYS A 35 26.12 -1.73 15.09
CA LYS A 35 26.03 -0.29 14.85
C LYS A 35 26.46 0.11 13.43
N GLU A 36 27.60 -0.40 12.99
CA GLU A 36 28.16 -0.16 11.65
C GLU A 36 27.22 -0.59 10.51
N ASN A 37 26.60 -1.78 10.66
CA ASN A 37 25.68 -2.31 9.67
C ASN A 37 24.37 -1.52 9.65
N ARG A 38 23.85 -1.11 10.81
CA ARG A 38 22.67 -0.25 10.89
C ARG A 38 22.93 1.11 10.28
N GLU A 39 24.05 1.76 10.58
CA GLU A 39 24.45 3.04 9.98
C GLU A 39 24.55 2.93 8.46
N LYS A 40 25.18 1.86 7.96
CA LYS A 40 25.28 1.59 6.51
C LYS A 40 23.91 1.38 5.86
N LEU A 41 23.01 0.60 6.49
CA LEU A 41 21.66 0.35 5.99
C LEU A 41 20.81 1.63 5.98
N LEU A 42 20.98 2.48 6.99
CA LEU A 42 20.23 3.74 7.13
C LEU A 42 20.86 4.89 6.35
N SER A 43 22.06 4.72 5.79
CA SER A 43 22.71 5.78 5.01
C SER A 43 21.89 6.19 3.81
N GLU A 44 21.87 7.48 3.48
CA GLU A 44 21.14 8.01 2.33
C GLU A 44 21.56 7.32 1.01
N LYS A 45 22.86 7.02 0.87
CA LYS A 45 23.40 6.27 -0.28
C LYS A 45 22.75 4.89 -0.43
N THR A 46 22.59 4.15 0.68
CA THR A 46 21.95 2.80 0.64
C THR A 46 20.45 2.91 0.38
N LYS A 47 19.79 3.90 0.98
CA LYS A 47 18.37 4.19 0.71
C LYS A 47 18.15 4.53 -0.75
N GLN A 48 18.96 5.41 -1.31
CA GLN A 48 18.88 5.81 -2.72
C GLN A 48 19.11 4.62 -3.66
N LYS A 49 20.15 3.81 -3.42
CA LYS A 49 20.41 2.60 -4.22
C LYS A 49 19.27 1.59 -4.15
N ARG A 50 18.67 1.41 -2.97
CA ARG A 50 17.50 0.55 -2.79
C ARG A 50 16.30 1.12 -3.57
N TYR A 51 16.07 2.43 -3.48
CA TYR A 51 15.02 3.10 -4.23
C TYR A 51 15.17 2.90 -5.73
N GLU A 52 16.36 3.13 -6.29
CA GLU A 52 16.66 2.94 -7.71
C GLU A 52 16.48 1.48 -8.15
N THR A 53 16.89 0.53 -7.30
CA THR A 53 16.70 -0.90 -7.57
C THR A 53 15.24 -1.28 -7.61
N LEU A 54 14.44 -0.84 -6.63
CA LEU A 54 13.01 -1.07 -6.57
C LEU A 54 12.29 -0.44 -7.78
N ARG A 55 12.69 0.77 -8.17
CA ARG A 55 12.18 1.45 -9.35
C ARG A 55 12.48 0.69 -10.63
N ARG A 56 13.74 0.28 -10.83
CA ARG A 56 14.17 -0.48 -12.01
C ARG A 56 13.46 -1.83 -12.13
N ASN A 57 13.21 -2.49 -11.00
CA ASN A 57 12.57 -3.81 -10.97
C ASN A 57 11.04 -3.72 -10.91
N HIS A 58 10.46 -2.53 -10.98
CA HIS A 58 9.02 -2.30 -10.81
C HIS A 58 8.45 -2.99 -9.56
N THR A 59 9.26 -3.08 -8.49
CA THR A 59 8.92 -3.73 -7.21
C THR A 59 8.67 -2.71 -6.10
N PHE A 60 8.45 -1.45 -6.46
CA PHE A 60 7.78 -0.54 -5.55
C PHE A 60 6.43 -1.15 -5.18
N ASN A 61 5.91 -0.83 -4.00
CA ASN A 61 4.55 -1.19 -3.58
C ASN A 61 3.46 -0.66 -4.55
N THR A 62 3.84 -0.24 -5.75
CA THR A 62 2.96 0.15 -6.83
C THR A 62 2.53 -1.10 -7.59
N SER A 63 1.25 -1.32 -7.65
CA SER A 63 0.69 -2.40 -8.44
C SER A 63 0.80 -2.07 -9.94
N LYS A 64 0.82 -3.11 -10.80
CA LYS A 64 0.79 -2.89 -12.26
C LYS A 64 -0.37 -1.98 -12.70
N ILE A 65 -1.49 -2.05 -11.99
CA ILE A 65 -2.65 -1.21 -12.30
C ILE A 65 -2.41 0.26 -11.94
N GLU A 66 -1.74 0.55 -10.82
CA GLU A 66 -1.36 1.92 -10.48
C GLU A 66 -0.43 2.52 -11.53
N GLU A 67 0.53 1.73 -12.06
CA GLU A 67 1.40 2.19 -13.13
C GLU A 67 0.61 2.51 -14.40
N THR A 68 -0.31 1.63 -14.80
CA THR A 68 -1.19 1.87 -15.96
C THR A 68 -2.08 3.10 -15.77
N ILE A 69 -2.64 3.28 -14.57
CA ILE A 69 -3.44 4.47 -14.23
C ILE A 69 -2.56 5.72 -14.29
N TYR A 70 -1.35 5.67 -13.75
CA TYR A 70 -0.41 6.80 -13.77
C TYR A 70 -0.07 7.26 -15.19
N GLU A 71 0.29 6.31 -16.07
CA GLU A 71 0.57 6.61 -17.48
C GLU A 71 -0.63 7.31 -18.14
N LYS A 72 -1.82 6.79 -17.91
CA LYS A 72 -3.04 7.39 -18.47
C LYS A 72 -3.35 8.78 -17.90
N LEU A 73 -3.15 8.97 -16.58
CA LEU A 73 -3.32 10.29 -15.97
C LEU A 73 -2.33 11.32 -16.56
N ILE A 74 -1.09 10.90 -16.83
CA ILE A 74 -0.10 11.77 -17.51
C ILE A 74 -0.55 12.12 -18.91
N ASP A 75 -1.08 11.18 -19.67
CA ASP A 75 -1.56 11.41 -21.03
C ASP A 75 -2.69 12.45 -21.07
N ILE A 76 -3.57 12.44 -20.04
CA ILE A 76 -4.73 13.32 -19.98
C ILE A 76 -4.38 14.70 -19.42
N TYR A 77 -3.68 14.72 -18.27
CA TYR A 77 -3.46 15.95 -17.48
C TYR A 77 -2.04 16.51 -17.59
N GLY A 78 -1.11 15.71 -18.16
CA GLY A 78 0.30 16.07 -18.25
C GLY A 78 1.10 15.70 -16.99
N LYS A 79 2.37 15.35 -17.19
CA LYS A 79 3.27 14.85 -16.13
C LYS A 79 3.44 15.82 -14.96
N ASN A 80 3.41 17.13 -15.22
CA ASN A 80 3.63 18.15 -14.19
C ASN A 80 2.40 18.35 -13.29
N ASP A 81 1.24 17.88 -13.70
CA ASP A 81 -0.02 18.01 -12.99
C ASP A 81 -0.26 16.85 -12.01
N ILE A 82 0.37 15.69 -12.26
CA ILE A 82 0.18 14.46 -11.49
C ILE A 82 1.29 14.31 -10.46
N LEU A 83 0.91 14.19 -9.18
CA LEU A 83 1.81 13.79 -8.10
C LEU A 83 1.44 12.38 -7.62
N ARG A 84 2.46 11.52 -7.48
CA ARG A 84 2.32 10.18 -6.88
C ARG A 84 2.68 10.22 -5.41
N GLU A 85 2.10 9.30 -4.63
CA GLU A 85 2.39 9.18 -3.19
C GLU A 85 2.29 10.53 -2.47
N TYR A 86 1.33 11.36 -2.91
CA TYR A 86 1.19 12.72 -2.43
C TYR A 86 0.65 12.76 -1.00
N LYS A 87 1.18 13.68 -0.21
CA LYS A 87 0.77 13.93 1.16
C LYS A 87 0.64 15.43 1.39
N ASP A 88 -0.55 15.85 1.77
CA ASP A 88 -0.82 17.20 2.28
C ASP A 88 -0.92 17.12 3.81
N LYS A 89 0.06 17.69 4.52
CA LYS A 89 0.15 17.55 5.98
C LYS A 89 -1.04 18.19 6.71
N ASP A 90 -1.59 19.23 6.14
CA ASP A 90 -2.64 20.04 6.76
C ASP A 90 -4.04 19.52 6.41
N ARG A 91 -4.26 19.19 5.15
CA ARG A 91 -5.57 18.75 4.65
C ARG A 91 -5.75 17.24 4.64
N TYR A 92 -4.69 16.49 4.27
CA TYR A 92 -4.73 15.03 4.15
C TYR A 92 -3.42 14.41 4.63
N PRO A 93 -3.28 14.10 5.92
CA PRO A 93 -2.03 13.64 6.54
C PRO A 93 -1.61 12.22 6.15
N TYR A 94 -2.36 11.59 5.28
CA TYR A 94 -2.06 10.28 4.69
C TYR A 94 -1.38 10.44 3.33
N ARG A 95 -0.83 9.36 2.79
CA ARG A 95 -0.41 9.32 1.38
C ARG A 95 -1.59 8.86 0.54
N CYS A 96 -1.87 9.57 -0.54
CA CYS A 96 -2.73 9.07 -1.61
C CYS A 96 -1.89 8.57 -2.78
N ASP A 97 -2.41 7.65 -3.57
CA ASP A 97 -1.69 7.08 -4.70
C ASP A 97 -1.42 8.15 -5.77
N PHE A 98 -2.41 8.98 -6.07
CA PHE A 98 -2.30 10.10 -7.01
C PHE A 98 -3.00 11.34 -6.52
N TYR A 99 -2.46 12.49 -6.95
CA TYR A 99 -3.07 13.80 -6.78
C TYR A 99 -2.99 14.58 -8.08
N ILE A 100 -4.13 15.06 -8.56
CA ILE A 100 -4.24 15.90 -9.75
C ILE A 100 -4.37 17.36 -9.30
N LYS A 101 -3.33 18.17 -9.53
CA LYS A 101 -3.26 19.54 -9.02
C LYS A 101 -4.34 20.44 -9.60
N SER A 102 -4.55 20.41 -10.91
CA SER A 102 -5.53 21.25 -11.60
C SER A 102 -6.98 21.03 -11.15
N LEU A 103 -7.27 19.84 -10.63
CA LEU A 103 -8.61 19.44 -10.16
C LEU A 103 -8.73 19.48 -8.63
N ASP A 104 -7.62 19.66 -7.91
CA ASP A 104 -7.50 19.43 -6.45
C ASP A 104 -8.09 18.06 -6.05
N LEU A 105 -7.78 17.03 -6.84
CA LEU A 105 -8.36 15.69 -6.72
C LEU A 105 -7.37 14.68 -6.16
N PHE A 106 -7.73 14.08 -5.03
CA PHE A 106 -7.01 12.96 -4.42
C PHE A 106 -7.58 11.64 -4.94
N ILE A 107 -6.73 10.70 -5.34
CA ILE A 107 -7.15 9.40 -5.89
C ILE A 107 -6.45 8.28 -5.11
N GLU A 108 -7.24 7.30 -4.66
CA GLU A 108 -6.78 6.05 -4.04
C GLU A 108 -7.22 4.86 -4.88
N VAL A 109 -6.29 3.93 -5.15
CA VAL A 109 -6.55 2.72 -5.93
C VAL A 109 -6.69 1.53 -4.98
N GLN A 110 -7.92 1.14 -4.72
CA GLN A 110 -8.29 0.19 -3.68
C GLN A 110 -8.28 -1.27 -4.20
N GLY A 111 -7.14 -1.95 -4.07
CA GLY A 111 -6.98 -3.36 -4.45
C GLY A 111 -7.83 -4.30 -3.60
N TYR A 112 -8.41 -5.33 -4.22
CA TYR A 112 -9.36 -6.26 -3.58
C TYR A 112 -8.86 -6.89 -2.28
N TYR A 113 -7.60 -7.32 -2.25
CA TYR A 113 -7.08 -8.12 -1.14
C TYR A 113 -6.99 -7.36 0.19
N THR A 114 -6.55 -6.11 0.14
CA THR A 114 -6.31 -5.28 1.34
C THR A 114 -7.42 -4.30 1.65
N HIS A 115 -8.23 -3.91 0.65
CA HIS A 115 -9.22 -2.83 0.77
C HIS A 115 -10.67 -3.30 0.57
N GLY A 116 -10.89 -4.63 0.43
CA GLY A 116 -12.21 -5.17 0.11
C GLY A 116 -12.65 -4.81 -1.32
N LYS A 117 -13.94 -4.98 -1.59
CA LYS A 117 -14.53 -4.67 -2.91
C LYS A 117 -15.19 -3.30 -2.96
N GLU A 118 -15.47 -2.76 -1.82
CA GLU A 118 -16.25 -1.55 -1.59
C GLU A 118 -15.89 -0.96 -0.21
N PRO A 119 -16.25 0.29 0.08
CA PRO A 119 -16.01 0.92 1.38
C PRO A 119 -16.54 0.07 2.53
N TYR A 120 -15.75 -0.08 3.59
CA TYR A 120 -16.17 -0.84 4.76
C TYR A 120 -17.39 -0.19 5.43
N ASN A 121 -18.39 -1.01 5.71
CA ASN A 121 -19.57 -0.63 6.50
C ASN A 121 -19.71 -1.62 7.66
N PRO A 122 -19.54 -1.18 8.93
CA PRO A 122 -19.65 -2.04 10.11
C PRO A 122 -21.03 -2.63 10.31
N ASN A 123 -22.09 -2.00 9.77
CA ASN A 123 -23.47 -2.48 9.87
C ASN A 123 -23.83 -3.49 8.79
N SER A 124 -22.94 -3.74 7.83
CA SER A 124 -23.15 -4.74 6.76
C SER A 124 -22.82 -6.12 7.27
N ILE A 125 -23.81 -7.02 7.32
CA ILE A 125 -23.62 -8.44 7.68
C ILE A 125 -22.61 -9.10 6.72
N LYS A 126 -22.65 -8.76 5.44
CA LYS A 126 -21.70 -9.24 4.43
C LYS A 126 -20.26 -8.87 4.78
N HIS A 127 -20.02 -7.63 5.24
CA HIS A 127 -18.68 -7.19 5.64
C HIS A 127 -18.22 -7.86 6.93
N GLN A 128 -19.10 -8.01 7.91
CA GLN A 128 -18.79 -8.73 9.15
C GLN A 128 -18.39 -10.18 8.87
N ILE A 129 -19.13 -10.88 8.03
CA ILE A 129 -18.81 -12.26 7.60
C ILE A 129 -17.45 -12.29 6.89
N LEU A 130 -17.15 -11.32 6.02
CA LEU A 130 -15.88 -11.28 5.31
C LEU A 130 -14.71 -11.04 6.26
N VAL A 131 -14.86 -10.13 7.22
CA VAL A 131 -13.87 -9.88 8.27
C VAL A 131 -13.62 -11.14 9.09
N GLN A 132 -14.69 -11.87 9.47
CA GLN A 132 -14.56 -13.11 10.24
C GLN A 132 -13.80 -14.18 9.42
N LYS A 133 -14.11 -14.37 8.14
CA LYS A 133 -13.36 -15.26 7.24
C LYS A 133 -11.87 -14.90 7.13
N TYR A 134 -11.54 -13.62 7.11
CA TYR A 134 -10.15 -13.19 7.10
C TYR A 134 -9.43 -13.51 8.42
N LYS A 135 -10.12 -13.31 9.57
CA LYS A 135 -9.57 -13.69 10.88
C LYS A 135 -9.30 -15.18 10.98
N GLU A 136 -10.22 -16.01 10.51
CA GLU A 136 -10.07 -17.48 10.52
C GLU A 136 -8.92 -17.93 9.61
N ARG A 137 -8.78 -17.33 8.43
CA ARG A 137 -7.78 -17.75 7.43
C ARG A 137 -6.38 -17.23 7.71
N TYR A 138 -6.25 -15.98 8.19
CA TYR A 138 -4.98 -15.25 8.27
C TYR A 138 -4.63 -14.81 9.69
N GLY A 139 -5.48 -15.10 10.65
CA GLY A 139 -5.35 -14.70 12.06
C GLY A 139 -6.00 -13.34 12.37
N PRO A 140 -6.24 -13.07 13.67
CA PRO A 140 -6.96 -11.88 14.13
C PRO A 140 -6.23 -10.56 13.81
N ASN A 141 -4.89 -10.61 13.69
CA ASN A 141 -4.04 -9.45 13.39
C ASN A 141 -3.74 -9.30 11.88
N CYS A 142 -4.59 -9.85 11.03
CA CYS A 142 -4.43 -9.73 9.59
C CYS A 142 -4.39 -8.26 9.16
N GLN A 143 -3.28 -7.86 8.52
CA GLN A 143 -3.07 -6.49 8.09
C GLN A 143 -4.18 -5.98 7.14
N ALA A 144 -4.71 -6.84 6.27
CA ALA A 144 -5.80 -6.50 5.37
C ALA A 144 -7.06 -6.04 6.12
N ILE A 145 -7.38 -6.68 7.27
CA ILE A 145 -8.51 -6.26 8.11
C ILE A 145 -8.28 -4.85 8.64
N THR A 146 -7.10 -4.60 9.23
CA THR A 146 -6.76 -3.28 9.79
C THR A 146 -6.77 -2.18 8.72
N ILE A 147 -6.28 -2.48 7.52
CA ILE A 147 -6.31 -1.52 6.40
C ILE A 147 -7.77 -1.19 6.05
N TRP A 148 -8.56 -2.18 5.69
CA TRP A 148 -9.93 -1.98 5.19
C TRP A 148 -10.89 -1.39 6.24
N THR A 149 -10.84 -1.92 7.49
CA THR A 149 -11.83 -1.56 8.52
C THR A 149 -11.47 -0.35 9.36
N ILE A 150 -10.20 0.06 9.38
CA ILE A 150 -9.71 1.18 10.18
C ILE A 150 -9.08 2.23 9.29
N LYS A 151 -7.94 1.93 8.64
CA LYS A 151 -7.15 2.95 7.94
C LYS A 151 -7.88 3.60 6.77
N ASP A 152 -8.59 2.81 5.97
CA ASP A 152 -9.35 3.34 4.84
C ASP A 152 -10.58 4.15 5.32
N VAL A 153 -11.17 3.74 6.45
CA VAL A 153 -12.25 4.50 7.09
C VAL A 153 -11.74 5.84 7.61
N GLU A 154 -10.59 5.85 8.28
CA GLU A 154 -9.95 7.09 8.78
C GLU A 154 -9.60 8.04 7.62
N LYS A 155 -9.00 7.53 6.54
CA LYS A 155 -8.67 8.29 5.33
C LYS A 155 -9.93 8.96 4.74
N ARG A 156 -10.99 8.19 4.59
CA ARG A 156 -12.27 8.65 4.01
C ARG A 156 -12.95 9.69 4.88
N ASN A 157 -12.96 9.45 6.20
CA ASN A 157 -13.52 10.42 7.15
C ASN A 157 -12.73 11.73 7.12
N LYS A 158 -11.38 11.65 7.08
CA LYS A 158 -10.54 12.84 6.99
C LYS A 158 -10.75 13.64 5.71
N ALA A 159 -10.87 12.94 4.59
CA ALA A 159 -11.20 13.59 3.31
C ALA A 159 -12.57 14.30 3.37
N LYS A 160 -13.57 13.66 3.97
CA LYS A 160 -14.90 14.24 4.17
C LYS A 160 -14.88 15.44 5.11
N GLU A 161 -14.20 15.35 6.26
CA GLU A 161 -14.04 16.44 7.24
C GLU A 161 -13.45 17.70 6.59
N ASN A 162 -12.51 17.54 5.68
CA ASN A 162 -11.81 18.64 5.01
C ASN A 162 -12.42 18.99 3.64
N ASN A 163 -13.57 18.45 3.28
CA ASN A 163 -14.26 18.67 2.00
C ASN A 163 -13.32 18.47 0.79
N LEU A 164 -12.53 17.39 0.79
CA LEU A 164 -11.61 17.10 -0.30
C LEU A 164 -12.33 16.36 -1.43
N LYS A 165 -11.98 16.68 -2.67
CA LYS A 165 -12.29 15.82 -3.80
C LYS A 165 -11.47 14.55 -3.66
N TYR A 166 -12.10 13.47 -3.20
CA TYR A 166 -11.45 12.21 -2.83
C TYR A 166 -12.11 11.03 -3.54
N LEU A 167 -11.45 10.55 -4.58
CA LEU A 167 -11.92 9.45 -5.43
C LEU A 167 -11.26 8.13 -5.00
N GLU A 168 -12.06 7.14 -4.65
CA GLU A 168 -11.61 5.76 -4.44
C GLU A 168 -11.97 4.90 -5.65
N ILE A 169 -10.97 4.31 -6.30
CA ILE A 169 -11.14 3.38 -7.42
C ILE A 169 -11.09 1.95 -6.90
N PHE A 170 -12.26 1.34 -6.71
CA PHE A 170 -12.38 -0.01 -6.16
C PHE A 170 -12.21 -1.11 -7.23
N HIS A 171 -12.06 -2.34 -6.76
CA HIS A 171 -11.80 -3.52 -7.58
C HIS A 171 -12.70 -3.66 -8.81
N LYS A 172 -14.00 -3.34 -8.70
CA LYS A 172 -14.93 -3.39 -9.81
C LYS A 172 -14.52 -2.46 -10.97
N ASP A 173 -14.12 -1.25 -10.62
CA ASP A 173 -13.69 -0.26 -11.61
C ASP A 173 -12.26 -0.54 -12.10
N ILE A 174 -11.39 -1.06 -11.23
CA ILE A 174 -10.08 -1.58 -11.62
C ILE A 174 -10.21 -2.67 -12.71
N LEU A 175 -11.17 -3.58 -12.59
CA LEU A 175 -11.39 -4.60 -13.62
C LEU A 175 -11.84 -4.01 -14.95
N LYS A 176 -12.69 -2.98 -14.94
CA LYS A 176 -13.10 -2.27 -16.15
C LYS A 176 -11.92 -1.51 -16.79
N ILE A 177 -11.14 -0.79 -15.96
CA ILE A 177 -9.95 -0.05 -16.40
C ILE A 177 -8.92 -0.99 -17.04
N LYS A 178 -8.77 -2.22 -16.52
CA LYS A 178 -7.89 -3.25 -17.12
C LYS A 178 -8.36 -3.71 -18.50
N GLN A 179 -9.66 -3.69 -18.75
CA GLN A 179 -10.23 -4.05 -20.05
C GLN A 179 -10.18 -2.88 -21.02
N ASP A 180 -10.48 -1.69 -20.53
CA ASP A 180 -10.50 -0.47 -21.32
C ASP A 180 -10.06 0.72 -20.44
N ILE A 181 -8.84 1.20 -20.67
CA ILE A 181 -8.23 2.30 -19.91
C ILE A 181 -8.96 3.64 -20.12
N THR A 182 -9.76 3.79 -21.19
CA THR A 182 -10.52 5.02 -21.45
C THR A 182 -11.65 5.23 -20.43
N ILE A 183 -12.05 4.17 -19.75
CA ILE A 183 -13.05 4.21 -18.66
C ILE A 183 -12.59 5.08 -17.49
N LEU A 184 -11.28 5.20 -17.27
CA LEU A 184 -10.72 6.04 -16.20
C LEU A 184 -11.20 7.50 -16.31
N ASP A 185 -11.20 8.06 -17.50
CA ASP A 185 -11.71 9.40 -17.79
C ASP A 185 -13.18 9.55 -17.38
N SER A 186 -13.99 8.57 -17.75
CA SER A 186 -15.42 8.57 -17.42
C SER A 186 -15.66 8.48 -15.91
N ILE A 187 -14.83 7.71 -15.20
CA ILE A 187 -14.91 7.60 -13.74
C ILE A 187 -14.60 8.94 -13.08
N ILE A 188 -13.51 9.60 -13.50
CA ILE A 188 -13.11 10.91 -12.95
C ILE A 188 -14.17 11.97 -13.26
N ASN A 189 -14.63 12.06 -14.52
CA ASN A 189 -15.61 13.06 -14.93
C ASN A 189 -16.97 12.86 -14.23
N ASN A 190 -17.42 11.62 -14.02
CA ASN A 190 -18.65 11.36 -13.29
C ASN A 190 -18.50 11.74 -11.81
N PHE A 191 -17.37 11.39 -11.18
CA PHE A 191 -17.09 11.79 -9.81
C PHE A 191 -17.12 13.32 -9.64
N LEU A 192 -16.49 14.07 -10.55
CA LEU A 192 -16.46 15.53 -10.47
C LEU A 192 -17.86 16.15 -10.64
N LYS A 193 -18.67 15.62 -11.56
CA LYS A 193 -20.07 16.05 -11.73
C LYS A 193 -20.91 15.81 -10.49
N ASP A 194 -20.72 14.65 -9.84
CA ASP A 194 -21.47 14.30 -8.63
C ASP A 194 -21.00 15.11 -7.41
N TYR A 195 -19.73 15.55 -7.41
CA TYR A 195 -19.16 16.36 -6.33
C TYR A 195 -19.60 17.84 -6.41
N ASP A 196 -19.76 18.39 -7.62
CA ASP A 196 -20.12 19.80 -7.85
C ASP A 196 -21.65 20.05 -7.79
N ASN A 197 -22.51 18.98 -7.66
CA ASN A 197 -23.96 19.06 -7.47
C ASN A 197 -24.36 18.92 -5.99
#